data_d3500a2b2e123b7e9be65b41e6970605
#
_entry.id   d3500a2b2e123b7e9be65b41e6970605
#
_cell.length_a   1.000
_cell.length_b   1.000
_cell.length_c   1.000
_cell.angle_alpha   90.00
_cell.angle_beta   90.00
_cell.angle_gamma   90.00
#
_symmetry.space_group_name_H-M   'P 1'
#
loop_
_entity.id
_entity.type
_entity.pdbx_description
1 polymer ?
#
loop_
_entity_poly.entity_id
_entity_poly.type
_entity_poly.pdbx_seq_one_letter_code
_entity_poly.pdbx_strand_id
1 'polypeptide(L)'
;EAIAKWLCQRFNLPRTSLSSEKNILPVNGSREALFAIAQTLINKDYDIPIIVLPNPFYQIYEGAALLAGAEPYYLNCIEDNNFIPDLSSVPENIWKRCQLIYLCSPGNPTGAVIDSNSVKELMSLAEKYDFVIVSDECYSEIYQDETDPPIGLLEYANQFDNSEFKRC
;
A
#
# COMPACT_ATOMS: atom_id res chain seq x y z
N GLU A 1 -6.38 10.58 -18.93
CA GLU A 1 -5.51 9.95 -19.95
C GLU A 1 -4.02 10.23 -19.69
N ALA A 2 -3.59 11.50 -19.46
CA ALA A 2 -2.17 11.82 -19.23
C ALA A 2 -1.60 11.09 -18.02
N ILE A 3 -2.31 11.06 -16.89
CA ILE A 3 -1.91 10.36 -15.67
C ILE A 3 -1.76 8.85 -15.92
N ALA A 4 -2.75 8.21 -16.55
CA ALA A 4 -2.68 6.77 -16.86
C ALA A 4 -1.47 6.45 -17.75
N LYS A 5 -1.21 7.29 -18.75
CA LYS A 5 -0.05 7.13 -19.63
C LYS A 5 1.26 7.28 -18.87
N TRP A 6 1.36 8.26 -17.98
CA TRP A 6 2.53 8.48 -17.16
C TRP A 6 2.79 7.31 -16.22
N LEU A 7 1.75 6.82 -15.50
CA LEU A 7 1.85 5.65 -14.62
C LEU A 7 2.31 4.40 -15.38
N CYS A 8 1.74 4.13 -16.56
CA CYS A 8 2.18 3.00 -17.36
C CYS A 8 3.65 3.10 -17.76
N GLN A 9 4.12 4.30 -18.11
CA GLN A 9 5.51 4.53 -18.46
C GLN A 9 6.44 4.44 -17.25
N ARG A 10 6.05 5.06 -16.13
CA ARG A 10 6.86 5.15 -14.90
C ARG A 10 7.04 3.78 -14.24
N PHE A 11 6.01 2.95 -14.22
CA PHE A 11 5.99 1.66 -13.58
C PHE A 11 6.06 0.47 -14.55
N ASN A 12 6.64 0.67 -15.73
CA ASN A 12 6.89 -0.38 -16.73
C ASN A 12 5.65 -1.25 -17.06
N LEU A 13 4.47 -0.66 -17.08
CA LEU A 13 3.23 -1.36 -17.39
C LEU A 13 2.96 -1.36 -18.91
N PRO A 14 2.26 -2.39 -19.44
CA PRO A 14 1.72 -2.31 -20.80
C PRO A 14 0.85 -1.05 -20.95
N ARG A 15 0.92 -0.39 -22.09
CA ARG A 15 0.25 0.91 -22.33
C ARG A 15 -1.27 0.89 -22.14
N THR A 16 -1.87 -0.28 -22.17
CA THR A 16 -3.32 -0.50 -22.03
C THR A 16 -3.74 -1.01 -20.66
N SER A 17 -2.80 -1.16 -19.73
CA SER A 17 -3.08 -1.70 -18.38
C SER A 17 -3.99 -0.81 -17.56
N LEU A 18 -3.88 0.51 -17.72
CA LEU A 18 -4.66 1.47 -16.94
C LEU A 18 -5.64 2.25 -17.81
N SER A 19 -6.91 2.22 -17.44
CA SER A 19 -7.97 3.06 -17.98
C SER A 19 -8.13 4.33 -17.15
N SER A 20 -8.14 5.49 -17.80
CA SER A 20 -8.39 6.76 -17.10
C SER A 20 -9.76 6.82 -16.42
N GLU A 21 -10.73 6.05 -16.89
CA GLU A 21 -12.09 6.03 -16.35
C GLU A 21 -12.26 5.06 -15.17
N LYS A 22 -11.47 3.96 -15.16
CA LYS A 22 -11.62 2.89 -14.16
C LYS A 22 -10.56 2.91 -13.07
N ASN A 23 -9.33 3.31 -13.42
CA ASN A 23 -8.18 3.16 -12.54
C ASN A 23 -7.64 4.48 -12.00
N ILE A 24 -8.13 5.62 -12.46
CA ILE A 24 -7.63 6.94 -12.06
C ILE A 24 -8.72 7.75 -11.38
N LEU A 25 -8.50 8.08 -10.13
CA LEU A 25 -9.35 8.97 -9.36
C LEU A 25 -8.54 10.21 -8.94
N PRO A 26 -8.72 11.38 -9.58
CA PRO A 26 -8.09 12.62 -9.15
C PRO A 26 -8.59 13.03 -7.75
N VAL A 27 -7.69 13.43 -6.90
CA VAL A 27 -7.97 13.89 -5.52
C VAL A 27 -7.28 15.21 -5.25
N ASN A 28 -7.69 15.94 -4.21
CA ASN A 28 -7.06 17.21 -3.83
C ASN A 28 -5.70 17.05 -3.14
N GLY A 29 -5.38 15.83 -2.71
CA GLY A 29 -4.12 15.49 -2.09
C GLY A 29 -4.13 14.04 -1.59
N SER A 30 -2.94 13.45 -1.40
CA SER A 30 -2.80 12.07 -0.92
C SER A 30 -3.37 11.88 0.50
N ARG A 31 -3.26 12.91 1.36
CA ARG A 31 -3.83 12.87 2.71
C ARG A 31 -5.33 12.59 2.70
N GLU A 32 -6.09 13.31 1.88
CA GLU A 32 -7.53 13.13 1.74
C GLU A 32 -7.87 11.76 1.15
N ALA A 33 -7.08 11.30 0.19
CA ALA A 33 -7.26 9.97 -0.41
C ALA A 33 -7.02 8.86 0.61
N LEU A 34 -5.92 8.93 1.36
CA LEU A 34 -5.58 7.96 2.42
C LEU A 34 -6.65 7.89 3.52
N PHE A 35 -7.21 9.04 3.88
CA PHE A 35 -8.34 9.09 4.81
C PHE A 35 -9.60 8.46 4.20
N ALA A 36 -10.00 8.91 3.02
CA ALA A 36 -11.24 8.52 2.38
C ALA A 36 -11.31 7.02 2.06
N ILE A 37 -10.20 6.41 1.66
CA ILE A 37 -10.17 4.99 1.30
C ILE A 37 -10.48 4.11 2.51
N ALA A 38 -9.96 4.42 3.70
CA ALA A 38 -10.30 3.69 4.92
C ALA A 38 -11.80 3.85 5.27
N GLN A 39 -12.34 5.08 5.16
CA GLN A 39 -13.76 5.31 5.43
C GLN A 39 -14.68 4.55 4.45
N THR A 40 -14.17 4.24 3.25
CA THR A 40 -14.94 3.57 2.19
C THR A 40 -14.89 2.05 2.30
N LEU A 41 -13.72 1.50 2.65
CA LEU A 41 -13.47 0.06 2.59
C LEU A 41 -13.77 -0.67 3.90
N ILE A 42 -13.69 0.01 5.06
CA ILE A 42 -13.83 -0.67 6.35
C ILE A 42 -15.27 -1.06 6.61
N ASN A 43 -15.49 -2.36 6.74
CA ASN A 43 -16.76 -2.97 7.09
C ASN A 43 -16.77 -3.36 8.57
N LYS A 44 -17.80 -2.92 9.30
CA LYS A 44 -18.00 -3.13 10.75
C LYS A 44 -19.04 -4.21 11.08
N ASP A 45 -19.58 -4.88 10.08
CA ASP A 45 -20.71 -5.81 10.26
C ASP A 45 -20.33 -7.13 10.96
N TYR A 46 -19.02 -7.34 11.15
CA TYR A 46 -18.45 -8.54 11.77
C TYR A 46 -17.63 -8.20 13.01
N ASP A 47 -16.51 -8.91 13.21
CA ASP A 47 -15.53 -8.58 14.26
C ASP A 47 -14.96 -7.18 14.07
N ILE A 48 -14.39 -6.61 15.13
CA ILE A 48 -13.72 -5.30 15.06
C ILE A 48 -12.63 -5.36 13.96
N PRO A 49 -12.77 -4.60 12.87
CA PRO A 49 -11.82 -4.63 11.77
C PRO A 49 -10.45 -4.10 12.18
N ILE A 50 -9.41 -4.58 11.54
CA ILE A 50 -8.03 -4.13 11.77
C ILE A 50 -7.51 -3.43 10.52
N ILE A 51 -6.81 -2.31 10.73
CA ILE A 51 -5.94 -1.68 9.74
C ILE A 51 -4.50 -1.85 10.23
N VAL A 52 -3.69 -2.53 9.41
CA VAL A 52 -2.24 -2.65 9.66
C VAL A 52 -1.54 -1.42 9.10
N LEU A 53 -0.59 -0.87 9.85
CA LEU A 53 0.18 0.30 9.43
C LEU A 53 1.64 0.20 9.88
N PRO A 54 2.60 0.71 9.07
CA PRO A 54 4.01 0.72 9.44
C PRO A 54 4.24 1.66 10.62
N ASN A 55 5.21 1.34 11.47
CA ASN A 55 5.63 2.21 12.57
C ASN A 55 7.16 2.39 12.53
N PRO A 56 7.68 3.62 12.34
CA PRO A 56 6.97 4.91 12.38
C PRO A 56 6.01 5.11 11.21
N PHE A 57 4.96 5.91 11.43
CA PHE A 57 3.86 6.11 10.47
C PHE A 57 3.52 7.59 10.26
N TYR A 58 2.89 7.87 9.13
CA TYR A 58 2.24 9.15 8.91
C TYR A 58 0.91 9.17 9.65
N GLN A 59 0.69 10.19 10.51
CA GLN A 59 -0.44 10.22 11.45
C GLN A 59 -1.82 10.03 10.83
N ILE A 60 -1.97 10.24 9.52
CA ILE A 60 -3.25 10.04 8.85
C ILE A 60 -3.68 8.57 8.82
N TYR A 61 -2.73 7.63 8.78
CA TYR A 61 -3.07 6.21 8.75
C TYR A 61 -3.80 5.77 10.03
N GLU A 62 -3.25 6.17 11.20
CA GLU A 62 -3.88 5.90 12.49
C GLU A 62 -5.21 6.64 12.62
N GLY A 63 -5.23 7.95 12.29
CA GLY A 63 -6.45 8.75 12.35
C GLY A 63 -7.55 8.20 11.44
N ALA A 64 -7.21 7.74 10.23
CA ALA A 64 -8.16 7.12 9.31
C ALA A 64 -8.70 5.80 9.87
N ALA A 65 -7.83 4.96 10.47
CA ALA A 65 -8.24 3.70 11.09
C ALA A 65 -9.24 3.94 12.22
N LEU A 66 -8.89 4.80 13.17
CA LEU A 66 -9.75 5.09 14.34
C LEU A 66 -11.10 5.68 13.93
N LEU A 67 -11.11 6.64 13.00
CA LEU A 67 -12.35 7.26 12.54
C LEU A 67 -13.18 6.33 11.65
N ALA A 68 -12.56 5.40 10.95
CA ALA A 68 -13.27 4.31 10.28
C ALA A 68 -13.84 3.26 11.26
N GLY A 69 -13.47 3.32 12.54
CA GLY A 69 -13.90 2.36 13.57
C GLY A 69 -13.14 1.05 13.52
N ALA A 70 -11.93 1.06 12.95
CA ALA A 70 -11.00 -0.04 12.96
C ALA A 70 -9.99 0.10 14.11
N GLU A 71 -9.45 -1.04 14.53
CA GLU A 71 -8.32 -1.12 15.45
C GLU A 71 -7.00 -0.99 14.67
N PRO A 72 -6.14 0.00 14.97
CA PRO A 72 -4.83 0.08 14.33
C PRO A 72 -3.89 -1.00 14.89
N TYR A 73 -3.22 -1.73 14.01
CA TYR A 73 -2.14 -2.65 14.35
C TYR A 73 -0.82 -2.12 13.81
N TYR A 74 0.13 -1.87 14.71
CA TYR A 74 1.40 -1.25 14.37
C TYR A 74 2.46 -2.29 14.03
N LEU A 75 2.98 -2.22 12.81
CA LEU A 75 4.03 -3.09 12.31
C LEU A 75 5.37 -2.37 12.35
N ASN A 76 6.20 -2.71 13.35
CA ASN A 76 7.44 -1.99 13.58
C ASN A 76 8.46 -2.22 12.46
N CYS A 77 8.95 -1.10 11.92
CA CYS A 77 10.01 -1.04 10.92
C CYS A 77 11.30 -0.63 11.63
N ILE A 78 12.15 -1.58 11.98
CA ILE A 78 13.36 -1.39 12.78
C ILE A 78 14.63 -1.57 11.93
N GLU A 79 15.76 -1.13 12.47
CA GLU A 79 17.06 -1.20 11.80
C GLU A 79 17.45 -2.63 11.42
N ASP A 80 17.17 -3.61 12.29
CA ASP A 80 17.53 -5.03 12.08
C ASP A 80 16.92 -5.62 10.80
N ASN A 81 15.81 -5.05 10.31
CA ASN A 81 15.16 -5.45 9.06
C ASN A 81 15.21 -4.32 8.00
N ASN A 82 16.22 -3.44 8.06
CA ASN A 82 16.40 -2.31 7.15
C ASN A 82 15.18 -1.39 7.06
N PHE A 83 14.45 -1.25 8.15
CA PHE A 83 13.20 -0.48 8.24
C PHE A 83 12.09 -0.93 7.28
N ILE A 84 12.17 -2.16 6.76
CA ILE A 84 11.10 -2.81 6.00
C ILE A 84 10.14 -3.49 6.99
N PRO A 85 8.82 -3.45 6.76
CA PRO A 85 7.85 -4.14 7.60
C PRO A 85 8.10 -5.66 7.66
N ASP A 86 8.23 -6.22 8.86
CA ASP A 86 8.32 -7.67 9.06
C ASP A 86 6.93 -8.30 9.12
N LEU A 87 6.43 -8.75 7.97
CA LEU A 87 5.11 -9.35 7.84
C LEU A 87 4.98 -10.66 8.62
N SER A 88 6.08 -11.39 8.81
CA SER A 88 6.11 -12.66 9.53
C SER A 88 5.87 -12.51 11.04
N SER A 89 6.11 -11.32 11.57
CA SER A 89 5.87 -10.98 12.98
C SER A 89 4.38 -10.78 13.31
N VAL A 90 3.52 -10.66 12.31
CA VAL A 90 2.09 -10.39 12.50
C VAL A 90 1.33 -11.68 12.78
N PRO A 91 0.68 -11.84 13.94
CA PRO A 91 -0.09 -13.03 14.27
C PRO A 91 -1.26 -13.29 13.30
N GLU A 92 -1.56 -14.56 13.06
CA GLU A 92 -2.61 -14.96 12.12
C GLU A 92 -4.00 -14.39 12.46
N ASN A 93 -4.32 -14.25 13.74
CA ASN A 93 -5.57 -13.66 14.18
C ASN A 93 -5.72 -12.17 13.84
N ILE A 94 -4.60 -11.46 13.65
CA ILE A 94 -4.59 -10.08 13.15
C ILE A 94 -4.92 -10.09 11.65
N TRP A 95 -4.24 -10.94 10.86
CA TRP A 95 -4.53 -11.08 9.44
C TRP A 95 -5.99 -11.45 9.15
N LYS A 96 -6.59 -12.32 9.94
CA LYS A 96 -8.01 -12.73 9.78
C LYS A 96 -9.01 -11.58 9.97
N ARG A 97 -8.61 -10.53 10.68
CA ARG A 97 -9.43 -9.33 10.91
C ARG A 97 -8.96 -8.13 10.09
N CYS A 98 -7.82 -8.26 9.41
CA CYS A 98 -7.25 -7.19 8.59
C CYS A 98 -8.15 -6.94 7.39
N GLN A 99 -8.52 -5.69 7.16
CA GLN A 99 -9.28 -5.28 5.97
C GLN A 99 -8.47 -4.34 5.07
N LEU A 100 -7.44 -3.69 5.65
CA LEU A 100 -6.58 -2.78 4.94
C LEU A 100 -5.19 -2.75 5.57
N ILE A 101 -4.16 -2.67 4.74
CA ILE A 101 -2.81 -2.33 5.16
C ILE A 101 -2.34 -1.06 4.44
N TYR A 102 -1.80 -0.11 5.20
CA TYR A 102 -1.03 0.99 4.63
C TYR A 102 0.42 0.59 4.46
N LEU A 103 0.97 0.96 3.33
CA LEU A 103 2.38 0.81 2.99
C LEU A 103 2.90 2.17 2.54
N CYS A 104 4.11 2.55 2.94
CA CYS A 104 4.78 3.75 2.44
C CYS A 104 6.13 3.34 1.85
N SER A 105 6.29 3.52 0.53
CA SER A 105 7.55 3.16 -0.14
C SER A 105 7.81 4.14 -1.31
N PRO A 106 8.90 4.89 -1.25
CA PRO A 106 9.89 5.04 -0.16
C PRO A 106 9.27 5.50 1.15
N GLY A 107 9.77 4.98 2.28
CA GLY A 107 9.19 5.17 3.60
C GLY A 107 9.48 6.53 4.24
N ASN A 108 8.52 7.13 4.92
CA ASN A 108 8.71 8.29 5.77
C ASN A 108 8.70 7.85 7.25
N PRO A 109 9.76 8.11 8.05
CA PRO A 109 10.91 8.98 7.79
C PRO A 109 12.16 8.24 7.30
N THR A 110 12.13 6.94 7.10
CA THR A 110 13.32 6.09 6.98
C THR A 110 13.97 6.11 5.60
N GLY A 111 13.21 6.45 4.55
CA GLY A 111 13.64 6.35 3.16
C GLY A 111 13.70 4.90 2.63
N ALA A 112 13.33 3.92 3.45
CA ALA A 112 13.38 2.52 3.04
C ALA A 112 12.47 2.23 1.86
N VAL A 113 12.98 1.48 0.89
CA VAL A 113 12.21 0.99 -0.25
C VAL A 113 11.90 -0.49 -0.02
N ILE A 114 10.64 -0.87 -0.12
CA ILE A 114 10.22 -2.26 0.08
C ILE A 114 10.78 -3.13 -1.05
N ASP A 115 11.27 -4.31 -0.71
CA ASP A 115 11.82 -5.25 -1.68
C ASP A 115 10.77 -6.16 -2.31
N SER A 116 11.13 -6.78 -3.44
CA SER A 116 10.26 -7.66 -4.22
C SER A 116 9.72 -8.85 -3.43
N ASN A 117 10.50 -9.43 -2.52
CA ASN A 117 10.06 -10.59 -1.73
C ASN A 117 8.99 -10.19 -0.74
N SER A 118 9.19 -9.07 -0.05
CA SER A 118 8.23 -8.50 0.90
C SER A 118 6.91 -8.14 0.23
N VAL A 119 6.95 -7.53 -0.97
CA VAL A 119 5.72 -7.24 -1.73
C VAL A 119 5.02 -8.52 -2.17
N LYS A 120 5.76 -9.53 -2.64
CA LYS A 120 5.19 -10.81 -3.04
C LYS A 120 4.52 -11.53 -1.88
N GLU A 121 5.15 -11.52 -0.71
CA GLU A 121 4.56 -12.07 0.52
C GLU A 121 3.29 -11.29 0.89
N LEU A 122 3.35 -9.96 0.88
CA LEU A 122 2.19 -9.10 1.19
C LEU A 122 1.01 -9.35 0.25
N MET A 123 1.26 -9.47 -1.05
CA MET A 123 0.20 -9.78 -2.02
C MET A 123 -0.40 -11.17 -1.79
N SER A 124 0.42 -12.16 -1.42
CA SER A 124 -0.06 -13.50 -1.08
C SER A 124 -0.92 -13.49 0.19
N LEU A 125 -0.56 -12.69 1.19
CA LEU A 125 -1.36 -12.48 2.40
C LEU A 125 -2.67 -11.76 2.08
N ALA A 126 -2.65 -10.73 1.23
CA ALA A 126 -3.84 -10.01 0.80
C ALA A 126 -4.84 -10.93 0.07
N GLU A 127 -4.35 -11.82 -0.78
CA GLU A 127 -5.19 -12.84 -1.43
C GLU A 127 -5.76 -13.84 -0.44
N LYS A 128 -4.93 -14.32 0.50
CA LYS A 128 -5.33 -15.33 1.50
C LYS A 128 -6.37 -14.81 2.50
N TYR A 129 -6.24 -13.57 2.95
CA TYR A 129 -7.02 -12.99 4.04
C TYR A 129 -8.02 -11.91 3.61
N ASP A 130 -8.10 -11.63 2.31
CA ASP A 130 -9.08 -10.72 1.70
C ASP A 130 -8.99 -9.26 2.17
N PHE A 131 -7.79 -8.71 2.29
CA PHE A 131 -7.58 -7.30 2.60
C PHE A 131 -7.02 -6.50 1.42
N VAL A 132 -7.13 -5.17 1.48
CA VAL A 132 -6.62 -4.25 0.45
C VAL A 132 -5.28 -3.66 0.87
N ILE A 133 -4.33 -3.57 -0.07
CA ILE A 133 -3.06 -2.90 0.10
C ILE A 133 -3.20 -1.46 -0.41
N VAL A 134 -2.92 -0.49 0.45
CA VAL A 134 -2.87 0.94 0.09
C VAL A 134 -1.42 1.40 0.12
N SER A 135 -0.81 1.58 -1.04
CA SER A 135 0.57 2.03 -1.19
C SER A 135 0.61 3.55 -1.31
N ASP A 136 1.19 4.20 -0.31
CA ASP A 136 1.50 5.63 -0.33
C ASP A 136 2.87 5.83 -0.98
N GLU A 137 2.86 6.26 -2.23
CA GLU A 137 4.06 6.41 -3.07
C GLU A 137 4.39 7.88 -3.35
N CYS A 138 4.03 8.78 -2.42
CA CYS A 138 4.24 10.22 -2.61
C CYS A 138 5.73 10.61 -2.74
N TYR A 139 6.66 9.71 -2.41
CA TYR A 139 8.11 9.91 -2.55
C TYR A 139 8.72 9.12 -3.71
N SER A 140 7.93 8.50 -4.56
CA SER A 140 8.41 7.64 -5.67
C SER A 140 9.31 8.35 -6.69
N GLU A 141 9.23 9.69 -6.76
CA GLU A 141 10.05 10.50 -7.66
C GLU A 141 11.24 11.17 -6.95
N ILE A 142 11.49 10.80 -5.67
CA ILE A 142 12.64 11.32 -4.91
C ILE A 142 13.68 10.21 -4.78
N TYR A 143 14.55 10.10 -5.79
CA TYR A 143 15.65 9.13 -5.85
C TYR A 143 16.90 9.80 -6.42
N GLN A 144 18.08 9.17 -6.21
CA GLN A 144 19.38 9.75 -6.58
C GLN A 144 19.89 9.21 -7.92
N ASP A 145 19.51 7.99 -8.29
CA ASP A 145 19.96 7.31 -9.51
C ASP A 145 18.81 7.20 -10.52
N GLU A 146 18.91 7.97 -11.60
CA GLU A 146 17.92 7.97 -12.69
C GLU A 146 17.83 6.62 -13.42
N THR A 147 18.79 5.73 -13.23
CA THR A 147 18.80 4.40 -13.82
C THR A 147 18.17 3.33 -12.91
N ASP A 148 17.91 3.66 -11.63
CA ASP A 148 17.36 2.75 -10.62
C ASP A 148 16.26 3.44 -9.79
N PRO A 149 15.15 3.86 -10.40
CA PRO A 149 14.04 4.46 -9.68
C PRO A 149 13.33 3.42 -8.79
N PRO A 150 12.77 3.82 -7.64
CA PRO A 150 12.01 2.91 -6.78
C PRO A 150 10.86 2.23 -7.53
N ILE A 151 10.74 0.92 -7.36
CA ILE A 151 9.64 0.15 -7.93
C ILE A 151 8.36 0.42 -7.11
N GLY A 152 7.25 0.69 -7.79
CA GLY A 152 5.95 0.89 -7.17
C GLY A 152 5.09 -0.38 -7.11
N LEU A 153 4.02 -0.34 -6.31
CA LEU A 153 3.12 -1.48 -6.14
C LEU A 153 2.49 -1.95 -7.47
N LEU A 154 2.16 -1.02 -8.36
CA LEU A 154 1.60 -1.35 -9.68
C LEU A 154 2.58 -2.16 -10.54
N GLU A 155 3.87 -1.82 -10.50
CA GLU A 155 4.91 -2.55 -11.23
C GLU A 155 5.09 -3.95 -10.66
N TYR A 156 5.15 -4.09 -9.33
CA TYR A 156 5.18 -5.40 -8.67
C TYR A 156 3.95 -6.24 -9.01
N ALA A 157 2.75 -5.65 -8.95
CA ALA A 157 1.52 -6.35 -9.31
C ALA A 157 1.58 -6.92 -10.73
N ASN A 158 2.07 -6.13 -11.69
CA ASN A 158 2.26 -6.59 -13.06
C ASN A 158 3.31 -7.70 -13.18
N GLN A 159 4.43 -7.61 -12.43
CA GLN A 159 5.48 -8.65 -12.40
C GLN A 159 4.98 -9.97 -11.81
N PHE A 160 3.99 -9.93 -10.91
CA PHE A 160 3.42 -11.12 -10.26
C PHE A 160 2.09 -11.58 -10.88
N ASP A 161 1.87 -11.26 -12.17
CA ASP A 161 0.69 -11.66 -12.94
C ASP A 161 -0.65 -11.13 -12.40
N ASN A 162 -0.64 -10.11 -11.53
CA ASN A 162 -1.83 -9.40 -11.07
C ASN A 162 -2.15 -8.21 -11.99
N SER A 163 -2.40 -8.49 -13.27
CA SER A 163 -2.65 -7.47 -14.29
C SER A 163 -3.97 -6.71 -14.12
N GLU A 164 -4.86 -7.18 -13.28
CA GLU A 164 -6.11 -6.50 -12.91
C GLU A 164 -5.95 -5.63 -11.65
N PHE A 165 -4.75 -5.60 -11.06
CA PHE A 165 -4.43 -4.83 -9.84
C PHE A 165 -5.40 -5.09 -8.68
N LYS A 166 -5.83 -6.35 -8.54
CA LYS A 166 -6.72 -6.74 -7.46
C LYS A 166 -6.05 -6.51 -6.11
N ARG A 167 -6.79 -5.91 -5.18
CA ARG A 167 -6.36 -5.64 -3.80
C ARG A 167 -5.20 -4.66 -3.65
N CYS A 168 -4.84 -3.90 -4.71
CA CYS A 168 -3.79 -2.89 -4.67
C CYS A 168 -4.16 -1.66 -5.53
#